data_aed01969a9a6afa94925106ae2b1536a
#
_entry.id   aed01969a9a6afa94925106ae2b1536a
#
_cell.length_a   1.000
_cell.length_b   1.000
_cell.length_c   1.000
_cell.angle_alpha   90.00
_cell.angle_beta   90.00
_cell.angle_gamma   90.00
#
_symmetry.space_group_name_H-M   'P 1'
#
loop_
_entity.id
_entity.type
_entity.pdbx_description
1 polymer ?
#
loop_
_entity_poly.entity_id
_entity_poly.type
_entity_poly.pdbx_seq_one_letter_code
_entity_poly.pdbx_strand_id
1 'polypeptide(L)'
;MSLTTHSVSLIADPVLPQRDFLLDSDFMAALFSRELGTHSPIVVEACEHLRTTYHAGESLRVAYRVKAGEQSCVVAGRAFPEGGSRKCFEQQASAKAECKPFRPVFNHAETESVFWTFPNDRKIANLNQLVEIPLELAELFTPRWTKSSIVAYAPENCATAQCLSEQGDLMAYAKVYASDHHQTCFNTYTALRNSAENQRVEIHFPKVIYHSMRHHILVLQALSGRRIADVKGREVYGAFSRLGQTLAGLHTLPIPAHLSEFPRFTELHMRLAASTIGFVRPELAQLASEVCEQLCSKKKEQSEPSVCLHGDVHPKNGILLEKGTALIDFDQASFGPPAADLGSLLAALRYERHIGLVTESEESILGDVFLTGYQQFGMLPEPESLRWHLAAALFAERAFRAVTRIRIQGLQCLPELLMDVQRLLAAKVEVSH
;
A
#
# COMPACT_ATOMS: atom_id res chain seq x y z
N MET A 1 20.76 24.49 8.79
CA MET A 1 21.41 23.93 7.60
C MET A 1 20.34 23.70 6.56
N SER A 2 20.29 24.51 5.52
CA SER A 2 19.32 24.43 4.43
C SER A 2 19.63 23.18 3.59
N LEU A 3 18.74 22.19 3.63
CA LEU A 3 18.77 21.06 2.71
C LEU A 3 18.26 21.57 1.36
N THR A 4 19.16 21.86 0.44
CA THR A 4 18.86 22.02 -0.96
C THR A 4 18.35 20.66 -1.49
N THR A 5 17.05 20.50 -1.54
CA THR A 5 16.39 19.40 -2.24
C THR A 5 16.68 19.57 -3.73
N HIS A 6 17.58 18.76 -4.28
CA HIS A 6 17.62 18.53 -5.71
C HIS A 6 16.27 17.88 -6.08
N SER A 7 15.34 18.70 -6.54
CA SER A 7 14.05 18.23 -7.05
C SER A 7 14.31 17.37 -8.29
N VAL A 8 13.99 16.09 -8.22
CA VAL A 8 13.91 15.28 -9.45
C VAL A 8 12.75 15.85 -10.24
N SER A 9 13.07 16.53 -11.34
CA SER A 9 12.07 17.07 -12.25
C SER A 9 11.46 15.92 -13.03
N LEU A 10 10.18 15.64 -12.79
CA LEU A 10 9.40 14.81 -13.69
C LEU A 10 9.08 15.62 -14.93
N ILE A 11 9.04 14.97 -16.11
CA ILE A 11 8.58 15.67 -17.31
C ILE A 11 7.15 16.20 -17.09
N ALA A 12 6.84 17.38 -17.65
CA ALA A 12 5.48 17.92 -17.60
C ALA A 12 4.48 16.92 -18.21
N ASP A 13 3.37 16.70 -17.52
CA ASP A 13 2.29 15.87 -18.06
C ASP A 13 1.35 16.73 -18.90
N PRO A 14 1.27 16.54 -20.23
CA PRO A 14 0.44 17.40 -21.08
C PRO A 14 -1.07 17.20 -20.86
N VAL A 15 -1.46 16.07 -20.29
CA VAL A 15 -2.88 15.76 -19.99
C VAL A 15 -3.26 16.26 -18.58
N LEU A 16 -2.29 16.30 -17.67
CA LEU A 16 -2.45 16.73 -16.29
C LEU A 16 -1.43 17.85 -15.95
N PRO A 17 -1.49 19.02 -16.60
CA PRO A 17 -0.53 20.11 -16.39
C PRO A 17 -0.55 20.63 -14.95
N GLN A 18 -1.65 20.43 -14.23
CA GLN A 18 -1.82 20.81 -12.82
C GLN A 18 -1.16 19.86 -11.82
N ARG A 19 -0.57 18.74 -12.27
CA ARG A 19 0.03 17.71 -11.39
C ARG A 19 0.97 18.32 -10.35
N ASP A 20 1.90 19.16 -10.80
CA ASP A 20 2.96 19.67 -9.92
C ASP A 20 2.43 20.70 -8.92
N PHE A 21 1.39 21.46 -9.25
CA PHE A 21 0.69 22.33 -8.31
C PHE A 21 0.02 21.53 -7.18
N LEU A 22 -0.61 20.39 -7.51
CA LEU A 22 -1.25 19.52 -6.52
C LEU A 22 -0.25 18.77 -5.63
N LEU A 23 1.03 18.73 -5.98
CA LEU A 23 2.10 18.16 -5.16
C LEU A 23 2.81 19.21 -4.32
N ASP A 24 2.57 20.48 -4.58
CA ASP A 24 3.15 21.61 -3.84
C ASP A 24 2.28 21.91 -2.61
N SER A 25 2.83 21.65 -1.42
CA SER A 25 2.13 21.86 -0.15
C SER A 25 1.80 23.32 0.13
N ASP A 26 2.63 24.27 -0.31
CA ASP A 26 2.41 25.70 -0.09
C ASP A 26 1.31 26.22 -1.02
N PHE A 27 1.33 25.82 -2.29
CA PHE A 27 0.24 26.11 -3.23
C PHE A 27 -1.09 25.56 -2.69
N MET A 28 -1.09 24.30 -2.22
CA MET A 28 -2.31 23.66 -1.71
C MET A 28 -2.78 24.29 -0.40
N ALA A 29 -1.88 24.73 0.49
CA ALA A 29 -2.27 25.47 1.68
C ALA A 29 -2.96 26.80 1.33
N ALA A 30 -2.43 27.53 0.35
CA ALA A 30 -3.03 28.78 -0.14
C ALA A 30 -4.39 28.54 -0.81
N LEU A 31 -4.52 27.48 -1.62
CA LEU A 31 -5.78 27.07 -2.23
C LEU A 31 -6.83 26.72 -1.19
N PHE A 32 -6.48 25.86 -0.23
CA PHE A 32 -7.40 25.45 0.84
C PHE A 32 -7.77 26.60 1.76
N SER A 33 -6.90 27.58 1.98
CA SER A 33 -7.23 28.78 2.75
C SER A 33 -8.37 29.56 2.09
N ARG A 34 -8.43 29.60 0.77
CA ARG A 34 -9.49 30.32 0.01
C ARG A 34 -10.76 29.49 -0.12
N GLU A 35 -10.64 28.19 -0.41
CA GLU A 35 -11.75 27.38 -0.92
C GLU A 35 -12.35 26.41 0.10
N LEU A 36 -11.59 25.98 1.12
CA LEU A 36 -12.02 24.89 2.00
C LEU A 36 -13.07 25.31 3.05
N GLY A 37 -13.14 26.57 3.41
CA GLY A 37 -14.12 27.06 4.40
C GLY A 37 -15.56 27.10 3.85
N THR A 38 -16.55 26.73 4.67
CA THR A 38 -17.96 26.67 4.25
C THR A 38 -18.56 28.05 3.98
N HIS A 39 -18.28 29.03 4.84
CA HIS A 39 -18.91 30.37 4.77
C HIS A 39 -17.92 31.51 4.53
N SER A 40 -16.66 31.30 4.82
CA SER A 40 -15.59 32.28 4.68
C SER A 40 -14.26 31.58 4.45
N PRO A 41 -13.26 32.29 3.91
CA PRO A 41 -11.89 31.78 3.90
C PRO A 41 -11.43 31.43 5.30
N ILE A 42 -10.57 30.42 5.39
CA ILE A 42 -9.96 29.95 6.64
C ILE A 42 -8.44 30.15 6.55
N VAL A 43 -7.77 30.17 7.70
CA VAL A 43 -6.30 30.22 7.71
C VAL A 43 -5.79 28.78 7.84
N VAL A 44 -5.19 28.26 6.78
CA VAL A 44 -4.50 26.97 6.79
C VAL A 44 -3.07 27.19 7.28
N GLU A 45 -2.76 26.62 8.45
CA GLU A 45 -1.44 26.72 9.07
C GLU A 45 -0.45 25.67 8.54
N ALA A 46 -0.97 24.49 8.17
CA ALA A 46 -0.18 23.41 7.60
C ALA A 46 -1.00 22.56 6.62
N CYS A 47 -0.36 22.18 5.52
CA CYS A 47 -0.89 21.25 4.54
C CYS A 47 0.16 20.16 4.29
N GLU A 48 -0.03 19.01 4.92
CA GLU A 48 0.87 17.86 4.79
C GLU A 48 0.36 16.95 3.67
N HIS A 49 1.19 16.67 2.68
CA HIS A 49 0.89 15.70 1.64
C HIS A 49 1.03 14.27 2.19
N LEU A 50 -0.06 13.51 2.19
CA LEU A 50 -0.13 12.17 2.77
C LEU A 50 0.08 11.05 1.74
N ARG A 51 -0.51 11.21 0.57
CA ARG A 51 -0.55 10.13 -0.43
C ARG A 51 -0.73 10.67 -1.85
N THR A 52 -0.02 10.04 -2.79
CA THR A 52 -0.25 10.19 -4.23
C THR A 52 -0.61 8.84 -4.86
N THR A 53 -1.48 8.87 -5.86
CA THR A 53 -1.65 7.80 -6.84
C THR A 53 -1.75 8.45 -8.21
N TYR A 54 -0.71 8.31 -9.00
CA TYR A 54 -0.55 8.95 -10.30
C TYR A 54 -0.61 7.90 -11.42
N HIS A 55 -1.53 8.10 -12.33
CA HIS A 55 -1.63 7.38 -13.59
C HIS A 55 -1.25 8.38 -14.68
N ALA A 56 -0.03 8.25 -15.17
CA ALA A 56 0.58 9.18 -16.12
C ALA A 56 -0.30 9.34 -17.37
N GLY A 57 -0.60 10.59 -17.77
CA GLY A 57 -1.49 10.88 -18.87
C GLY A 57 -2.99 10.58 -18.65
N GLU A 58 -3.41 10.24 -17.42
CA GLU A 58 -4.80 9.84 -17.17
C GLU A 58 -5.40 10.53 -15.94
N SER A 59 -4.81 10.36 -14.77
CA SER A 59 -5.37 10.88 -13.52
C SER A 59 -4.36 10.99 -12.40
N LEU A 60 -4.58 11.92 -11.49
CA LEU A 60 -3.86 12.07 -10.26
C LEU A 60 -4.84 12.08 -9.08
N ARG A 61 -4.61 11.23 -8.09
CA ARG A 61 -5.29 11.27 -6.79
C ARG A 61 -4.29 11.63 -5.71
N VAL A 62 -4.69 12.53 -4.83
CA VAL A 62 -3.87 13.02 -3.72
C VAL A 62 -4.68 13.01 -2.43
N ALA A 63 -4.00 12.98 -1.31
CA ALA A 63 -4.60 13.19 0.00
C ALA A 63 -3.68 14.09 0.82
N TYR A 64 -4.30 15.00 1.58
CA TYR A 64 -3.62 15.97 2.43
C TYR A 64 -4.18 15.92 3.84
N ARG A 65 -3.33 16.15 4.83
CA ARG A 65 -3.75 16.57 6.17
C ARG A 65 -3.67 18.08 6.23
N VAL A 66 -4.80 18.71 6.50
CA VAL A 66 -4.93 20.17 6.56
C VAL A 66 -5.19 20.56 8.01
N LYS A 67 -4.38 21.50 8.54
CA LYS A 67 -4.55 22.09 9.87
C LYS A 67 -4.97 23.54 9.75
N ALA A 68 -6.08 23.91 10.43
CA ALA A 68 -6.61 25.27 10.49
C ALA A 68 -7.01 25.57 11.96
N GLY A 69 -6.21 26.33 12.67
CA GLY A 69 -6.36 26.56 14.10
C GLY A 69 -6.25 25.24 14.90
N GLU A 70 -7.21 25.02 15.77
CA GLU A 70 -7.30 23.77 16.55
C GLU A 70 -7.89 22.60 15.78
N GLN A 71 -8.39 22.83 14.58
CA GLN A 71 -9.06 21.82 13.78
C GLN A 71 -8.12 21.23 12.73
N SER A 72 -8.31 19.94 12.44
CA SER A 72 -7.65 19.31 11.32
C SER A 72 -8.61 18.40 10.57
N CYS A 73 -8.41 18.30 9.27
CA CYS A 73 -9.15 17.38 8.42
C CYS A 73 -8.23 16.69 7.41
N VAL A 74 -8.73 15.61 6.82
CA VAL A 74 -8.10 15.00 5.66
C VAL A 74 -8.90 15.38 4.42
N VAL A 75 -8.22 15.88 3.40
CA VAL A 75 -8.83 16.27 2.12
C VAL A 75 -8.27 15.37 1.03
N ALA A 76 -9.13 14.62 0.37
CA ALA A 76 -8.78 13.88 -0.84
C ALA A 76 -9.04 14.74 -2.08
N GLY A 77 -8.13 14.70 -3.05
CA GLY A 77 -8.27 15.41 -4.31
C GLY A 77 -8.09 14.48 -5.50
N ARG A 78 -8.78 14.77 -6.59
CA ARG A 78 -8.57 14.13 -7.87
C ARG A 78 -8.46 15.17 -8.97
N ALA A 79 -7.37 15.13 -9.71
CA ALA A 79 -7.20 15.87 -10.94
C ALA A 79 -7.78 15.11 -12.12
N PHE A 80 -8.33 15.84 -13.05
CA PHE A 80 -8.94 15.36 -14.29
C PHE A 80 -8.29 16.03 -15.50
N PRO A 81 -8.34 15.41 -16.67
CA PRO A 81 -8.16 16.13 -17.93
C PRO A 81 -9.17 17.27 -18.06
N GLU A 82 -8.90 18.20 -18.99
CA GLU A 82 -9.74 19.39 -19.25
C GLU A 82 -11.24 19.06 -19.34
N GLY A 83 -12.05 19.82 -18.62
CA GLY A 83 -13.53 19.69 -18.54
C GLY A 83 -14.02 18.51 -17.68
N GLY A 84 -13.13 17.67 -17.13
CA GLY A 84 -13.52 16.49 -16.38
C GLY A 84 -13.95 16.79 -14.94
N SER A 85 -13.39 17.83 -14.33
CA SER A 85 -13.65 18.16 -12.92
C SER A 85 -15.08 18.62 -12.69
N ARG A 86 -15.60 19.49 -13.54
CA ARG A 86 -16.98 20.01 -13.46
C ARG A 86 -18.00 18.89 -13.56
N LYS A 87 -17.86 18.00 -14.53
CA LYS A 87 -18.76 16.85 -14.71
C LYS A 87 -18.74 15.93 -13.47
N CYS A 88 -17.57 15.67 -12.92
CA CYS A 88 -17.45 14.88 -11.69
C CYS A 88 -18.13 15.56 -10.50
N PHE A 89 -17.91 16.86 -10.32
CA PHE A 89 -18.50 17.62 -9.22
C PHE A 89 -20.04 17.64 -9.28
N GLU A 90 -20.63 17.91 -10.45
CA GLU A 90 -22.08 17.90 -10.64
C GLU A 90 -22.72 16.55 -10.27
N GLN A 91 -22.02 15.44 -10.54
CA GLN A 91 -22.47 14.09 -10.16
C GLN A 91 -22.35 13.80 -8.66
N GLN A 92 -21.47 14.51 -7.95
CA GLN A 92 -21.10 14.24 -6.56
C GLN A 92 -21.67 15.25 -5.56
N ALA A 93 -22.35 16.30 -6.00
CA ALA A 93 -22.77 17.42 -5.15
C ALA A 93 -23.89 17.07 -4.16
N SER A 94 -24.61 15.95 -4.36
CA SER A 94 -25.75 15.57 -3.51
C SER A 94 -25.35 14.69 -2.32
N ALA A 95 -26.04 14.85 -1.19
CA ALA A 95 -26.00 13.99 0.00
C ALA A 95 -24.59 13.68 0.55
N LYS A 96 -23.89 14.72 1.00
CA LYS A 96 -22.57 14.57 1.64
C LYS A 96 -22.66 14.76 3.16
N ALA A 97 -21.84 14.02 3.90
CA ALA A 97 -21.67 14.20 5.33
C ALA A 97 -21.15 15.62 5.63
N GLU A 98 -21.74 16.29 6.64
CA GLU A 98 -21.25 17.60 7.08
C GLU A 98 -19.83 17.49 7.64
N CYS A 99 -19.02 18.50 7.35
CA CYS A 99 -17.60 18.57 7.78
C CYS A 99 -17.26 19.95 8.37
N LYS A 100 -18.24 20.65 9.00
CA LYS A 100 -18.04 22.01 9.52
C LYS A 100 -16.75 22.16 10.34
N PRO A 101 -15.98 23.24 10.13
CA PRO A 101 -16.26 24.39 9.25
C PRO A 101 -15.84 24.19 7.79
N PHE A 102 -15.46 22.97 7.38
CA PHE A 102 -14.93 22.67 6.05
C PHE A 102 -16.06 22.31 5.08
N ARG A 103 -15.86 22.61 3.80
CA ARG A 103 -16.76 22.16 2.72
C ARG A 103 -16.64 20.66 2.55
N PRO A 104 -17.74 19.92 2.47
CA PRO A 104 -17.72 18.47 2.23
C PRO A 104 -17.08 18.09 0.89
N VAL A 105 -17.42 18.88 -0.17
CA VAL A 105 -16.89 18.71 -1.52
C VAL A 105 -16.85 20.07 -2.23
N PHE A 106 -15.81 20.31 -3.01
CA PHE A 106 -15.73 21.49 -3.89
C PHE A 106 -14.92 21.20 -5.16
N ASN A 107 -15.22 21.97 -6.20
CA ASN A 107 -14.50 21.95 -7.47
C ASN A 107 -13.60 23.17 -7.56
N HIS A 108 -12.35 22.97 -8.02
CA HIS A 108 -11.43 24.04 -8.37
C HIS A 108 -11.14 23.97 -9.86
N ALA A 109 -11.78 24.85 -10.61
CA ALA A 109 -11.77 24.82 -12.07
C ALA A 109 -10.38 25.09 -12.68
N GLU A 110 -9.59 26.00 -12.07
CA GLU A 110 -8.24 26.36 -12.56
C GLU A 110 -7.28 25.16 -12.53
N THR A 111 -7.43 24.25 -11.58
CA THR A 111 -6.64 23.01 -11.49
C THR A 111 -7.39 21.77 -11.97
N GLU A 112 -8.53 21.93 -12.64
CA GLU A 112 -9.36 20.81 -13.10
C GLU A 112 -9.47 19.69 -12.05
N SER A 113 -9.76 20.07 -10.79
CA SER A 113 -9.71 19.16 -9.65
C SER A 113 -10.97 19.25 -8.80
N VAL A 114 -11.37 18.10 -8.25
CA VAL A 114 -12.44 18.01 -7.24
C VAL A 114 -11.82 17.51 -5.94
N PHE A 115 -12.26 18.11 -4.83
CA PHE A 115 -11.77 17.81 -3.49
C PHE A 115 -12.91 17.34 -2.60
N TRP A 116 -12.65 16.34 -1.78
CA TRP A 116 -13.58 15.75 -0.79
C TRP A 116 -12.93 15.82 0.59
N THR A 117 -13.62 16.45 1.53
CA THR A 117 -13.21 16.44 2.93
C THR A 117 -13.70 15.18 3.61
N PHE A 118 -12.81 14.41 4.22
CA PHE A 118 -13.17 13.21 4.98
C PHE A 118 -14.24 13.55 6.05
N PRO A 119 -15.30 12.74 6.21
CA PRO A 119 -15.50 11.39 5.69
C PRO A 119 -16.20 11.31 4.32
N ASN A 120 -16.06 12.29 3.47
CA ASN A 120 -16.57 12.19 2.10
C ASN A 120 -15.47 11.66 1.18
N ASP A 121 -15.89 10.86 0.20
CA ASP A 121 -15.03 10.29 -0.84
C ASP A 121 -15.85 10.11 -2.12
N ARG A 122 -15.16 10.03 -3.26
CA ARG A 122 -15.84 9.83 -4.55
C ARG A 122 -16.45 8.45 -4.69
N LYS A 123 -15.82 7.41 -4.15
CA LYS A 123 -16.24 6.01 -4.32
C LYS A 123 -16.58 5.29 -3.03
N ILE A 124 -16.02 5.70 -1.90
CA ILE A 124 -16.26 5.04 -0.62
C ILE A 124 -17.47 5.67 0.05
N ALA A 125 -18.64 5.09 -0.17
CA ALA A 125 -19.92 5.68 0.28
C ALA A 125 -20.11 5.68 1.80
N ASN A 126 -19.48 4.74 2.51
CA ASN A 126 -19.76 4.46 3.91
C ASN A 126 -18.65 4.91 4.89
N LEU A 127 -17.80 5.87 4.48
CA LEU A 127 -16.73 6.40 5.35
C LEU A 127 -17.27 7.09 6.62
N ASN A 128 -18.46 7.66 6.55
CA ASN A 128 -19.12 8.31 7.69
C ASN A 128 -19.30 7.34 8.87
N GLN A 129 -19.47 6.04 8.63
CA GLN A 129 -19.58 5.03 9.69
C GLN A 129 -18.32 4.88 10.56
N LEU A 130 -17.18 5.34 10.06
CA LEU A 130 -15.94 5.41 10.86
C LEU A 130 -15.91 6.67 11.75
N VAL A 131 -16.82 7.63 11.58
CA VAL A 131 -16.90 8.88 12.36
C VAL A 131 -18.14 8.88 13.21
N GLU A 132 -19.29 8.65 12.59
CA GLU A 132 -20.59 8.50 13.23
C GLU A 132 -20.87 7.01 13.39
N ILE A 133 -20.27 6.40 14.43
CA ILE A 133 -20.29 4.96 14.62
C ILE A 133 -21.73 4.49 14.86
N PRO A 134 -22.32 3.66 13.99
CA PRO A 134 -23.66 3.12 14.19
C PRO A 134 -23.75 2.33 15.50
N LEU A 135 -24.89 2.40 16.18
CA LEU A 135 -25.10 1.75 17.47
C LEU A 135 -24.83 0.23 17.40
N GLU A 136 -25.25 -0.41 16.31
CA GLU A 136 -24.99 -1.81 16.01
C GLU A 136 -23.52 -2.19 15.97
N LEU A 137 -22.65 -1.28 15.48
CA LEU A 137 -21.21 -1.46 15.47
C LEU A 137 -20.58 -1.14 16.84
N ALA A 138 -21.09 -0.10 17.52
CA ALA A 138 -20.61 0.28 18.84
C ALA A 138 -20.83 -0.84 19.88
N GLU A 139 -21.95 -1.53 19.78
CA GLU A 139 -22.36 -2.60 20.70
C GLU A 139 -21.69 -3.98 20.45
N LEU A 140 -20.92 -4.11 19.37
CA LEU A 140 -20.09 -5.31 19.15
C LEU A 140 -19.00 -5.48 20.23
N PHE A 141 -18.73 -4.43 20.99
CA PHE A 141 -17.62 -4.39 21.93
C PHE A 141 -18.07 -4.08 23.37
N THR A 142 -17.29 -4.61 24.33
CA THR A 142 -17.39 -4.25 25.73
C THR A 142 -15.97 -3.97 26.24
N PRO A 143 -15.61 -2.69 26.57
CA PRO A 143 -16.43 -1.47 26.45
C PRO A 143 -16.80 -1.13 25.00
N ARG A 144 -17.81 -0.24 24.81
CA ARG A 144 -18.29 0.15 23.48
C ARG A 144 -17.21 0.86 22.64
N TRP A 145 -17.26 0.67 21.32
CA TRP A 145 -16.51 1.49 20.36
C TRP A 145 -17.15 2.89 20.29
N THR A 146 -16.43 3.91 20.75
CA THR A 146 -16.93 5.28 20.83
C THR A 146 -16.12 6.29 20.02
N LYS A 147 -14.86 5.94 19.70
CA LYS A 147 -13.93 6.81 18.97
C LYS A 147 -13.22 6.04 17.87
N SER A 148 -12.91 6.73 16.79
CA SER A 148 -12.10 6.19 15.69
C SER A 148 -10.87 7.05 15.47
N SER A 149 -9.74 6.40 15.18
CA SER A 149 -8.52 7.06 14.70
C SER A 149 -8.17 6.50 13.32
N ILE A 150 -8.18 7.34 12.30
CA ILE A 150 -7.85 6.92 10.93
C ILE A 150 -6.36 6.67 10.82
N VAL A 151 -5.98 5.42 10.55
CA VAL A 151 -4.58 4.99 10.41
C VAL A 151 -4.13 4.84 8.97
N ALA A 152 -5.07 4.62 8.05
CA ALA A 152 -4.79 4.59 6.63
C ALA A 152 -6.00 5.07 5.82
N TYR A 153 -5.74 5.87 4.80
CA TYR A 153 -6.75 6.28 3.83
C TYR A 153 -6.15 6.27 2.43
N ALA A 154 -6.74 5.49 1.58
CA ALA A 154 -6.45 5.44 0.16
C ALA A 154 -7.68 5.93 -0.59
N PRO A 155 -7.74 7.19 -1.03
CA PRO A 155 -8.89 7.75 -1.73
C PRO A 155 -9.39 6.85 -2.85
N GLU A 156 -10.70 6.72 -2.96
CA GLU A 156 -11.41 5.87 -3.93
C GLU A 156 -11.14 4.36 -3.81
N ASN A 157 -10.48 3.91 -2.76
CA ASN A 157 -10.15 2.49 -2.55
C ASN A 157 -10.62 1.97 -1.18
N CYS A 158 -9.99 2.41 -0.10
CA CYS A 158 -10.34 1.98 1.24
C CYS A 158 -9.84 2.94 2.33
N ALA A 159 -10.44 2.85 3.51
CA ALA A 159 -9.93 3.50 4.73
C ALA A 159 -9.92 2.51 5.89
N THR A 160 -8.92 2.63 6.77
CA THR A 160 -8.77 1.82 7.98
C THR A 160 -8.71 2.72 9.19
N ALA A 161 -9.51 2.39 10.20
CA ALA A 161 -9.54 3.08 11.48
C ALA A 161 -9.27 2.11 12.64
N GLN A 162 -8.62 2.61 13.68
CA GLN A 162 -8.64 2.00 15.01
C GLN A 162 -10.00 2.23 15.64
N CYS A 163 -10.59 1.17 16.20
CA CYS A 163 -11.80 1.20 17.02
C CYS A 163 -11.37 1.36 18.47
N LEU A 164 -11.70 2.49 19.07
CA LEU A 164 -11.25 2.86 20.42
C LEU A 164 -12.42 2.95 21.39
N SER A 165 -12.20 2.56 22.65
CA SER A 165 -13.11 2.83 23.76
C SER A 165 -13.10 4.32 24.13
N GLU A 166 -13.97 4.73 25.05
CA GLU A 166 -13.99 6.09 25.60
C GLU A 166 -12.66 6.42 26.31
N GLN A 167 -12.04 5.45 26.94
CA GLN A 167 -10.75 5.56 27.63
C GLN A 167 -9.56 5.55 26.64
N GLY A 168 -9.79 5.21 25.37
CA GLY A 168 -8.77 5.15 24.34
C GLY A 168 -8.16 3.76 24.13
N ASP A 169 -8.74 2.71 24.72
CA ASP A 169 -8.26 1.35 24.53
C ASP A 169 -8.53 0.87 23.11
N LEU A 170 -7.51 0.32 22.46
CA LEU A 170 -7.61 -0.25 21.14
C LEU A 170 -8.28 -1.62 21.17
N MET A 171 -9.45 -1.74 20.53
CA MET A 171 -10.26 -2.96 20.53
C MET A 171 -10.19 -3.71 19.20
N ALA A 172 -10.18 -2.99 18.10
CA ALA A 172 -10.24 -3.56 16.75
C ALA A 172 -9.71 -2.60 15.70
N TYR A 173 -9.67 -3.07 14.46
CA TYR A 173 -9.48 -2.26 13.26
C TYR A 173 -10.70 -2.43 12.36
N ALA A 174 -11.32 -1.33 11.97
CA ALA A 174 -12.40 -1.30 10.99
C ALA A 174 -11.86 -0.81 9.65
N LYS A 175 -12.13 -1.57 8.58
CA LYS A 175 -11.74 -1.22 7.21
C LYS A 175 -12.97 -1.12 6.33
N VAL A 176 -13.14 0.04 5.68
CA VAL A 176 -14.24 0.33 4.74
C VAL A 176 -13.69 0.39 3.33
N TYR A 177 -14.37 -0.25 2.39
CA TYR A 177 -13.93 -0.41 1.01
C TYR A 177 -14.86 0.29 0.02
N ALA A 178 -14.31 0.69 -1.13
CA ALA A 178 -15.08 1.24 -2.24
C ALA A 178 -15.80 0.18 -3.09
N SER A 179 -15.45 -1.09 -2.93
CA SER A 179 -15.92 -2.22 -3.74
C SER A 179 -16.18 -3.46 -2.89
N ASP A 180 -16.68 -4.53 -3.52
CA ASP A 180 -16.93 -5.82 -2.87
C ASP A 180 -15.65 -6.59 -2.45
N HIS A 181 -14.48 -5.97 -2.58
CA HIS A 181 -13.20 -6.57 -2.17
C HIS A 181 -13.17 -6.98 -0.69
N HIS A 182 -13.94 -6.28 0.17
CA HIS A 182 -14.14 -6.67 1.58
C HIS A 182 -14.64 -8.11 1.74
N GLN A 183 -15.44 -8.63 0.78
CA GLN A 183 -15.93 -10.01 0.81
C GLN A 183 -14.78 -11.01 0.58
N THR A 184 -13.90 -10.70 -0.38
CA THR A 184 -12.70 -11.52 -0.62
C THR A 184 -11.82 -11.57 0.62
N CYS A 185 -11.57 -10.40 1.26
CA CYS A 185 -10.80 -10.33 2.50
C CYS A 185 -11.45 -11.11 3.65
N PHE A 186 -12.76 -10.97 3.83
CA PHE A 186 -13.53 -11.74 4.83
C PHE A 186 -13.36 -13.24 4.64
N ASN A 187 -13.57 -13.72 3.41
CA ASN A 187 -13.44 -15.13 3.06
C ASN A 187 -12.00 -15.62 3.30
N THR A 188 -11.00 -14.81 2.94
CA THR A 188 -9.57 -15.14 3.10
C THR A 188 -9.21 -15.29 4.58
N TYR A 189 -9.51 -14.30 5.42
CA TYR A 189 -9.22 -14.38 6.87
C TYR A 189 -9.91 -15.59 7.51
N THR A 190 -11.17 -15.86 7.14
CA THR A 190 -11.93 -16.98 7.67
C THR A 190 -11.34 -18.32 7.25
N ALA A 191 -11.01 -18.49 5.96
CA ALA A 191 -10.45 -19.72 5.44
C ALA A 191 -9.05 -20.02 6.01
N LEU A 192 -8.16 -19.01 6.02
CA LEU A 192 -6.79 -19.18 6.50
C LEU A 192 -6.77 -19.52 8.00
N ARG A 193 -7.57 -18.80 8.79
CA ARG A 193 -7.67 -19.09 10.23
C ARG A 193 -8.15 -20.51 10.51
N ASN A 194 -9.24 -20.94 9.87
CA ASN A 194 -9.77 -22.29 10.03
C ASN A 194 -8.75 -23.35 9.61
N SER A 195 -8.03 -23.11 8.50
CA SER A 195 -7.00 -24.04 8.01
C SER A 195 -5.82 -24.14 8.97
N ALA A 196 -5.34 -23.03 9.53
CA ALA A 196 -4.24 -23.03 10.48
C ALA A 196 -4.62 -23.77 11.79
N GLU A 197 -5.84 -23.53 12.31
CA GLU A 197 -6.36 -24.22 13.50
C GLU A 197 -6.46 -25.74 13.25
N ASN A 198 -7.01 -26.16 12.11
CA ASN A 198 -7.17 -27.57 11.74
C ASN A 198 -5.84 -28.31 11.54
N GLN A 199 -4.85 -27.64 10.94
CA GLN A 199 -3.53 -28.23 10.66
C GLN A 199 -2.52 -28.03 11.79
N ARG A 200 -2.88 -27.27 12.84
CA ARG A 200 -1.99 -26.91 13.97
C ARG A 200 -0.72 -26.21 13.54
N VAL A 201 -0.83 -25.34 12.52
CA VAL A 201 0.28 -24.50 12.10
C VAL A 201 0.37 -23.28 13.01
N GLU A 202 1.57 -22.99 13.52
CA GLU A 202 1.82 -21.85 14.44
C GLU A 202 1.86 -20.51 13.69
N ILE A 203 0.76 -20.16 13.03
CA ILE A 203 0.53 -18.85 12.43
C ILE A 203 -0.76 -18.27 12.97
N HIS A 204 -0.74 -16.99 13.29
CA HIS A 204 -1.91 -16.29 13.80
C HIS A 204 -2.48 -15.31 12.80
N PHE A 205 -3.81 -15.23 12.78
CA PHE A 205 -4.57 -14.28 11.95
C PHE A 205 -5.54 -13.51 12.85
N PRO A 206 -5.79 -12.21 12.58
CA PRO A 206 -6.86 -11.48 13.25
C PRO A 206 -8.19 -12.22 13.09
N LYS A 207 -8.96 -12.30 14.17
CA LYS A 207 -10.35 -12.77 14.08
C LYS A 207 -11.19 -11.72 13.38
N VAL A 208 -12.06 -12.14 12.46
CA VAL A 208 -13.12 -11.29 11.96
C VAL A 208 -14.16 -11.14 13.06
N ILE A 209 -14.39 -9.92 13.53
CA ILE A 209 -15.39 -9.58 14.56
C ILE A 209 -16.73 -9.28 13.89
N TYR A 210 -16.68 -8.52 12.77
CA TYR A 210 -17.87 -8.13 12.03
C TYR A 210 -17.57 -7.95 10.54
N HIS A 211 -18.56 -8.24 9.71
CA HIS A 211 -18.51 -8.02 8.28
C HIS A 211 -19.90 -7.63 7.78
N SER A 212 -19.98 -6.64 6.90
CA SER A 212 -21.23 -6.18 6.29
C SER A 212 -21.09 -5.97 4.79
N MET A 213 -21.87 -6.72 4.03
CA MET A 213 -22.03 -6.54 2.57
C MET A 213 -22.65 -5.19 2.23
N ARG A 214 -23.65 -4.75 3.04
CA ARG A 214 -24.35 -3.49 2.81
C ARG A 214 -23.44 -2.28 2.98
N HIS A 215 -22.54 -2.34 3.94
CA HIS A 215 -21.70 -1.20 4.33
C HIS A 215 -20.25 -1.33 3.83
N HIS A 216 -19.92 -2.41 3.13
CA HIS A 216 -18.56 -2.70 2.66
C HIS A 216 -17.50 -2.58 3.76
N ILE A 217 -17.83 -3.02 4.96
CA ILE A 217 -17.01 -2.92 6.16
C ILE A 217 -16.55 -4.30 6.63
N LEU A 218 -15.29 -4.37 7.05
CA LEU A 218 -14.68 -5.52 7.71
C LEU A 218 -14.05 -5.03 9.01
N VAL A 219 -14.42 -5.66 10.14
CA VAL A 219 -13.85 -5.34 11.46
C VAL A 219 -13.02 -6.52 11.94
N LEU A 220 -11.75 -6.27 12.19
CA LEU A 220 -10.75 -7.25 12.58
C LEU A 220 -10.28 -7.01 14.01
N GLN A 221 -10.05 -8.09 14.75
CA GLN A 221 -9.48 -8.06 16.08
C GLN A 221 -8.15 -7.30 16.11
N ALA A 222 -7.97 -6.42 17.07
CA ALA A 222 -6.66 -5.89 17.39
C ALA A 222 -5.80 -6.97 18.03
N LEU A 223 -4.61 -7.19 17.50
CA LEU A 223 -3.66 -8.15 18.04
C LEU A 223 -2.72 -7.47 19.04
N SER A 224 -2.58 -8.03 20.22
CA SER A 224 -1.64 -7.56 21.24
C SER A 224 -0.22 -8.01 20.86
N GLY A 225 0.54 -7.13 20.23
CA GLY A 225 1.90 -7.42 19.78
C GLY A 225 2.61 -6.19 19.22
N ARG A 226 3.86 -6.38 18.81
CA ARG A 226 4.70 -5.34 18.21
C ARG A 226 4.89 -5.62 16.73
N ARG A 227 4.68 -4.63 15.86
CA ARG A 227 4.96 -4.78 14.43
C ARG A 227 6.45 -5.05 14.23
N ILE A 228 6.79 -5.97 13.31
CA ILE A 228 8.18 -6.29 12.98
C ILE A 228 8.92 -5.04 12.48
N ALA A 229 8.24 -4.15 11.76
CA ALA A 229 8.81 -2.88 11.29
C ALA A 229 9.21 -1.92 12.44
N ASP A 230 8.65 -2.08 13.63
CA ASP A 230 8.95 -1.23 14.79
C ASP A 230 10.06 -1.84 15.67
N VAL A 231 10.54 -3.04 15.35
CA VAL A 231 11.63 -3.72 16.07
C VAL A 231 12.96 -3.07 15.71
N LYS A 232 13.80 -2.81 16.70
CA LYS A 232 15.09 -2.13 16.53
C LYS A 232 16.23 -2.95 17.15
N GLY A 233 17.45 -2.60 16.75
CA GLY A 233 18.67 -3.23 17.26
C GLY A 233 18.77 -4.71 16.90
N ARG A 234 19.43 -5.51 17.74
CA ARG A 234 19.69 -6.93 17.44
C ARG A 234 18.45 -7.81 17.36
N GLU A 235 17.35 -7.38 17.97
CA GLU A 235 16.08 -8.12 17.91
C GLU A 235 15.50 -8.19 16.49
N VAL A 236 15.86 -7.27 15.60
CA VAL A 236 15.35 -7.23 14.22
C VAL A 236 15.67 -8.52 13.46
N TYR A 237 16.83 -9.12 13.69
CA TYR A 237 17.22 -10.37 13.04
C TYR A 237 16.29 -11.53 13.44
N GLY A 238 16.03 -11.67 14.73
CA GLY A 238 15.06 -12.66 15.22
C GLY A 238 13.63 -12.41 14.70
N ALA A 239 13.24 -11.14 14.55
CA ALA A 239 11.94 -10.77 14.00
C ALA A 239 11.81 -11.16 12.51
N PHE A 240 12.84 -10.92 11.70
CA PHE A 240 12.87 -11.32 10.29
C PHE A 240 12.90 -12.83 10.12
N SER A 241 13.66 -13.56 10.96
CA SER A 241 13.63 -15.02 10.96
C SER A 241 12.22 -15.56 11.24
N ARG A 242 11.52 -15.01 12.25
CA ARG A 242 10.13 -15.37 12.55
C ARG A 242 9.17 -15.01 11.43
N LEU A 243 9.39 -13.90 10.73
CA LEU A 243 8.58 -13.53 9.55
C LEU A 243 8.73 -14.60 8.46
N GLY A 244 9.96 -15.06 8.21
CA GLY A 244 10.23 -16.17 7.28
C GLY A 244 9.51 -17.46 7.68
N GLN A 245 9.63 -17.87 8.95
CA GLN A 245 8.92 -19.04 9.49
C GLN A 245 7.40 -18.94 9.32
N THR A 246 6.85 -17.76 9.63
CA THR A 246 5.41 -17.51 9.54
C THR A 246 4.92 -17.54 8.10
N LEU A 247 5.71 -16.99 7.16
CA LEU A 247 5.40 -17.07 5.74
C LEU A 247 5.46 -18.50 5.21
N ALA A 248 6.45 -19.29 5.64
CA ALA A 248 6.50 -20.71 5.31
C ALA A 248 5.26 -21.45 5.82
N GLY A 249 4.83 -21.15 7.05
CA GLY A 249 3.57 -21.67 7.61
C GLY A 249 2.36 -21.31 6.74
N LEU A 250 2.24 -20.05 6.27
CA LEU A 250 1.17 -19.64 5.34
C LEU A 250 1.20 -20.47 4.06
N HIS A 251 2.38 -20.67 3.48
CA HIS A 251 2.57 -21.41 2.23
C HIS A 251 2.26 -22.91 2.34
N THR A 252 2.18 -23.47 3.55
CA THR A 252 1.73 -24.86 3.76
C THR A 252 0.22 -24.99 3.87
N LEU A 253 -0.51 -23.88 4.07
CA LEU A 253 -1.96 -23.92 4.18
C LEU A 253 -2.61 -24.18 2.81
N PRO A 254 -3.79 -24.85 2.80
CA PRO A 254 -4.57 -25.00 1.57
C PRO A 254 -4.91 -23.64 0.95
N ILE A 255 -4.82 -23.57 -0.36
CA ILE A 255 -5.21 -22.38 -1.13
C ILE A 255 -6.73 -22.20 -1.02
N PRO A 256 -7.24 -21.08 -0.46
CA PRO A 256 -8.66 -20.79 -0.47
C PRO A 256 -9.22 -20.71 -1.89
N ALA A 257 -10.32 -21.43 -2.14
CA ALA A 257 -10.88 -21.60 -3.49
C ALA A 257 -11.33 -20.30 -4.20
N HIS A 258 -11.54 -19.24 -3.46
CA HIS A 258 -11.95 -17.92 -4.00
C HIS A 258 -10.76 -17.03 -4.42
N LEU A 259 -9.52 -17.42 -4.09
CA LEU A 259 -8.34 -16.67 -4.51
C LEU A 259 -8.06 -16.84 -6.00
N SER A 260 -7.61 -15.76 -6.63
CA SER A 260 -7.13 -15.76 -8.01
C SER A 260 -5.62 -15.97 -8.06
N GLU A 261 -5.13 -16.33 -9.24
CA GLU A 261 -3.69 -16.37 -9.50
C GLU A 261 -3.06 -14.99 -9.28
N PHE A 262 -1.81 -14.99 -8.85
CA PHE A 262 -1.04 -13.78 -8.59
C PHE A 262 -0.98 -12.86 -9.83
N PRO A 263 -1.61 -11.67 -9.78
CA PRO A 263 -1.87 -10.87 -10.98
C PRO A 263 -0.68 -10.02 -11.42
N ARG A 264 0.33 -9.88 -10.56
CA ARG A 264 1.54 -9.09 -10.83
C ARG A 264 2.56 -9.93 -11.58
N PHE A 265 3.55 -9.32 -12.17
CA PHE A 265 4.61 -9.96 -12.97
C PHE A 265 4.09 -10.66 -14.24
N THR A 266 2.91 -10.25 -14.72
CA THR A 266 2.46 -10.56 -16.07
C THR A 266 3.21 -9.69 -17.08
N GLU A 267 3.31 -10.13 -18.33
CA GLU A 267 3.91 -9.31 -19.39
C GLU A 267 3.22 -7.94 -19.53
N LEU A 268 1.89 -7.92 -19.45
CA LEU A 268 1.13 -6.67 -19.50
C LEU A 268 1.53 -5.70 -18.38
N HIS A 269 1.69 -6.21 -17.15
CA HIS A 269 2.09 -5.38 -16.01
C HIS A 269 3.54 -4.87 -16.13
N MET A 270 4.46 -5.70 -16.64
CA MET A 270 5.84 -5.30 -16.91
C MET A 270 5.91 -4.21 -18.00
N ARG A 271 5.17 -4.38 -19.09
CA ARG A 271 5.09 -3.38 -20.17
C ARG A 271 4.47 -2.07 -19.69
N LEU A 272 3.42 -2.14 -18.84
CA LEU A 272 2.84 -0.95 -18.20
C LEU A 272 3.88 -0.23 -17.33
N ALA A 273 4.66 -0.96 -16.54
CA ALA A 273 5.71 -0.38 -15.72
C ALA A 273 6.78 0.32 -16.59
N ALA A 274 7.26 -0.35 -17.63
CA ALA A 274 8.25 0.22 -18.56
C ALA A 274 7.74 1.49 -19.25
N SER A 275 6.52 1.44 -19.80
CA SER A 275 5.93 2.60 -20.51
C SER A 275 5.68 3.79 -19.56
N THR A 276 5.23 3.52 -18.33
CA THR A 276 5.01 4.58 -17.33
C THR A 276 6.33 5.21 -16.89
N ILE A 277 7.37 4.39 -16.64
CA ILE A 277 8.71 4.90 -16.29
C ILE A 277 9.25 5.77 -17.45
N GLY A 278 9.18 5.26 -18.68
CA GLY A 278 9.65 5.99 -19.86
C GLY A 278 8.86 7.27 -20.15
N PHE A 279 7.56 7.29 -19.89
CA PHE A 279 6.75 8.50 -20.01
C PHE A 279 7.17 9.59 -19.02
N VAL A 280 7.41 9.21 -17.76
CA VAL A 280 7.72 10.17 -16.68
C VAL A 280 9.19 10.58 -16.67
N ARG A 281 10.08 9.70 -17.11
CA ARG A 281 11.54 9.85 -17.19
C ARG A 281 12.02 9.39 -18.58
N PRO A 282 11.86 10.22 -19.62
CA PRO A 282 12.17 9.84 -21.02
C PRO A 282 13.61 9.35 -21.22
N GLU A 283 14.56 9.89 -20.46
CA GLU A 283 15.96 9.45 -20.49
C GLU A 283 16.17 8.01 -20.01
N LEU A 284 15.20 7.44 -19.32
CA LEU A 284 15.20 6.04 -18.84
C LEU A 284 14.33 5.11 -19.71
N ALA A 285 13.67 5.62 -20.74
CA ALA A 285 12.71 4.86 -21.54
C ALA A 285 13.34 3.61 -22.18
N GLN A 286 14.53 3.77 -22.78
CA GLN A 286 15.26 2.66 -23.38
C GLN A 286 15.66 1.61 -22.32
N LEU A 287 16.26 2.04 -21.21
CA LEU A 287 16.68 1.15 -20.13
C LEU A 287 15.49 0.39 -19.55
N ALA A 288 14.36 1.06 -19.31
CA ALA A 288 13.14 0.44 -18.80
C ALA A 288 12.55 -0.59 -19.79
N SER A 289 12.60 -0.31 -21.10
CA SER A 289 12.18 -1.24 -22.14
C SER A 289 13.08 -2.48 -22.19
N GLU A 290 14.40 -2.31 -22.16
CA GLU A 290 15.37 -3.40 -22.16
C GLU A 290 15.21 -4.31 -20.94
N VAL A 291 14.99 -3.72 -19.74
CA VAL A 291 14.71 -4.46 -18.50
C VAL A 291 13.41 -5.26 -18.65
N CYS A 292 12.36 -4.65 -19.18
CA CYS A 292 11.08 -5.32 -19.42
C CYS A 292 11.24 -6.52 -20.35
N GLU A 293 11.93 -6.37 -21.47
CA GLU A 293 12.17 -7.44 -22.43
C GLU A 293 12.99 -8.59 -21.82
N GLN A 294 14.02 -8.28 -21.04
CA GLN A 294 14.81 -9.29 -20.32
C GLN A 294 13.96 -10.04 -19.29
N LEU A 295 13.10 -9.35 -18.53
CA LEU A 295 12.19 -9.99 -17.58
C LEU A 295 11.20 -10.92 -18.31
N CYS A 296 10.60 -10.45 -19.41
CA CYS A 296 9.64 -11.25 -20.19
C CYS A 296 10.31 -12.48 -20.83
N SER A 297 11.49 -12.30 -21.45
CA SER A 297 12.20 -13.38 -22.13
C SER A 297 12.77 -14.45 -21.19
N LYS A 298 13.12 -14.08 -19.95
CA LYS A 298 13.68 -14.97 -18.93
C LYS A 298 12.62 -15.57 -18.01
N LYS A 299 11.36 -15.20 -18.18
CA LYS A 299 10.27 -15.83 -17.44
C LYS A 299 10.14 -17.29 -17.88
N LYS A 300 10.52 -18.20 -16.98
CA LYS A 300 10.31 -19.63 -17.18
C LYS A 300 8.89 -20.04 -16.87
N GLU A 301 8.46 -21.15 -17.44
CA GLU A 301 7.24 -21.82 -16.96
C GLU A 301 7.41 -22.18 -15.49
N GLN A 302 6.36 -21.98 -14.72
CA GLN A 302 6.37 -22.27 -13.30
C GLN A 302 6.54 -23.78 -13.08
N SER A 303 7.68 -24.18 -12.51
CA SER A 303 7.95 -25.55 -12.12
C SER A 303 7.59 -25.85 -10.66
N GLU A 304 7.42 -24.80 -9.86
CA GLU A 304 7.12 -24.88 -8.43
C GLU A 304 5.61 -25.03 -8.21
N PRO A 305 5.18 -25.81 -7.20
CA PRO A 305 3.78 -25.88 -6.85
C PRO A 305 3.28 -24.50 -6.37
N SER A 306 2.06 -24.14 -6.77
CA SER A 306 1.41 -22.94 -6.27
C SER A 306 1.06 -23.09 -4.79
N VAL A 307 1.26 -21.99 -4.05
CA VAL A 307 0.93 -21.86 -2.62
C VAL A 307 -0.03 -20.69 -2.40
N CYS A 308 -0.61 -20.60 -1.19
CA CYS A 308 -1.34 -19.42 -0.78
C CYS A 308 -0.35 -18.27 -0.52
N LEU A 309 -0.39 -17.23 -1.33
CA LEU A 309 0.44 -16.05 -1.20
C LEU A 309 -0.23 -14.99 -0.32
N HIS A 310 0.57 -14.30 0.49
CA HIS A 310 0.17 -13.08 1.15
C HIS A 310 -0.02 -11.94 0.14
N GLY A 311 0.84 -11.87 -0.86
CA GLY A 311 0.81 -10.90 -1.95
C GLY A 311 1.35 -9.50 -1.60
N ASP A 312 1.59 -9.17 -0.33
CA ASP A 312 2.21 -7.91 0.11
C ASP A 312 3.04 -8.15 1.38
N VAL A 313 3.97 -9.13 1.33
CA VAL A 313 4.84 -9.45 2.46
C VAL A 313 5.73 -8.28 2.78
N HIS A 314 5.56 -7.73 3.99
CA HIS A 314 6.31 -6.57 4.46
C HIS A 314 6.45 -6.62 5.99
N PRO A 315 7.54 -6.14 6.60
CA PRO A 315 7.69 -6.10 8.06
C PRO A 315 6.56 -5.36 8.81
N LYS A 316 5.85 -4.44 8.13
CA LYS A 316 4.65 -3.76 8.68
C LYS A 316 3.45 -4.69 8.82
N ASN A 317 3.39 -5.76 8.03
CA ASN A 317 2.29 -6.72 8.00
C ASN A 317 2.56 -7.96 8.86
N GLY A 318 3.70 -8.01 9.55
CA GLY A 318 4.04 -9.00 10.56
C GLY A 318 3.92 -8.44 11.98
N ILE A 319 3.25 -9.15 12.89
CA ILE A 319 3.07 -8.78 14.29
C ILE A 319 3.71 -9.85 15.17
N LEU A 320 4.72 -9.48 15.95
CA LEU A 320 5.29 -10.34 16.98
C LEU A 320 4.33 -10.38 18.17
N LEU A 321 3.79 -11.55 18.47
CA LEU A 321 2.95 -11.81 19.63
C LEU A 321 3.82 -12.35 20.78
N GLU A 322 3.25 -12.49 21.97
CA GLU A 322 3.89 -13.18 23.08
C GLU A 322 4.26 -14.63 22.70
N LYS A 323 3.33 -15.30 22.00
CA LYS A 323 3.57 -16.63 21.40
C LYS A 323 3.30 -16.57 19.91
N GLY A 324 4.32 -16.87 19.10
CA GLY A 324 4.21 -16.90 17.64
C GLY A 324 4.26 -15.53 16.97
N THR A 325 3.86 -15.50 15.72
CA THR A 325 3.80 -14.31 14.88
C THR A 325 2.49 -14.33 14.09
N ALA A 326 1.90 -13.15 13.87
CA ALA A 326 0.71 -13.00 13.06
C ALA A 326 1.04 -12.29 11.74
N LEU A 327 0.28 -12.60 10.70
CA LEU A 327 0.22 -11.83 9.45
C LEU A 327 -1.12 -11.09 9.37
N ILE A 328 -1.05 -9.86 8.88
CA ILE A 328 -2.21 -8.96 8.68
C ILE A 328 -2.19 -8.37 7.25
N ASP A 329 -3.30 -7.78 6.84
CA ASP A 329 -3.47 -7.09 5.55
C ASP A 329 -3.41 -8.03 4.33
N PHE A 330 -4.34 -8.98 4.27
CA PHE A 330 -4.51 -9.94 3.18
C PHE A 330 -5.27 -9.39 1.96
N ASP A 331 -5.29 -8.08 1.76
CA ASP A 331 -5.95 -7.45 0.61
C ASP A 331 -5.37 -7.88 -0.75
N GLN A 332 -4.13 -8.35 -0.76
CA GLN A 332 -3.45 -8.80 -1.98
C GLN A 332 -3.28 -10.33 -2.03
N ALA A 333 -3.97 -11.05 -1.12
CA ALA A 333 -3.89 -12.50 -1.09
C ALA A 333 -4.26 -13.12 -2.43
N SER A 334 -3.50 -14.10 -2.86
CA SER A 334 -3.60 -14.75 -4.17
C SER A 334 -2.96 -16.14 -4.09
N PHE A 335 -2.83 -16.85 -5.20
CA PHE A 335 -2.02 -18.05 -5.24
C PHE A 335 -0.97 -17.98 -6.35
N GLY A 336 0.14 -18.65 -6.18
CA GLY A 336 1.25 -18.67 -7.14
C GLY A 336 2.52 -19.27 -6.55
N PRO A 337 3.67 -19.07 -7.21
CA PRO A 337 4.95 -19.60 -6.72
C PRO A 337 5.38 -18.92 -5.41
N PRO A 338 5.93 -19.66 -4.45
CA PRO A 338 6.42 -19.08 -3.19
C PRO A 338 7.48 -18.00 -3.41
N ALA A 339 8.22 -18.09 -4.50
CA ALA A 339 9.21 -17.09 -4.93
C ALA A 339 8.61 -15.68 -5.10
N ALA A 340 7.30 -15.54 -5.36
CA ALA A 340 6.64 -14.25 -5.52
C ALA A 340 6.63 -13.44 -4.20
N ASP A 341 6.27 -14.05 -3.09
CA ASP A 341 6.28 -13.40 -1.77
C ASP A 341 7.71 -13.19 -1.26
N LEU A 342 8.58 -14.21 -1.40
CA LEU A 342 9.98 -14.11 -0.98
C LEU A 342 10.71 -13.02 -1.76
N GLY A 343 10.57 -13.01 -3.09
CA GLY A 343 11.18 -12.00 -3.96
C GLY A 343 10.67 -10.58 -3.68
N SER A 344 9.37 -10.43 -3.35
CA SER A 344 8.79 -9.13 -3.01
C SER A 344 9.38 -8.55 -1.71
N LEU A 345 9.60 -9.37 -0.66
CA LEU A 345 10.26 -8.91 0.56
C LEU A 345 11.73 -8.56 0.31
N LEU A 346 12.48 -9.42 -0.39
CA LEU A 346 13.87 -9.13 -0.73
C LEU A 346 14.01 -7.86 -1.58
N ALA A 347 13.09 -7.64 -2.54
CA ALA A 347 13.02 -6.41 -3.31
C ALA A 347 12.71 -5.18 -2.45
N ALA A 348 11.94 -5.35 -1.36
CA ALA A 348 11.70 -4.27 -0.41
C ALA A 348 12.99 -3.87 0.31
N LEU A 349 13.75 -4.84 0.84
CA LEU A 349 15.04 -4.60 1.49
C LEU A 349 16.05 -3.96 0.52
N ARG A 350 16.12 -4.47 -0.71
CA ARG A 350 16.97 -3.92 -1.77
C ARG A 350 16.61 -2.47 -2.11
N TYR A 351 15.33 -2.16 -2.20
CA TYR A 351 14.83 -0.80 -2.39
C TYR A 351 15.18 0.11 -1.20
N GLU A 352 15.03 -0.37 0.04
CA GLU A 352 15.40 0.37 1.25
C GLU A 352 16.89 0.71 1.28
N ARG A 353 17.77 -0.18 0.78
CA ARG A 353 19.18 0.12 0.57
C ARG A 353 19.39 1.24 -0.45
N HIS A 354 18.72 1.18 -1.60
CA HIS A 354 18.87 2.21 -2.64
C HIS A 354 18.43 3.60 -2.17
N ILE A 355 17.44 3.69 -1.28
CA ILE A 355 17.00 4.95 -0.69
C ILE A 355 17.73 5.31 0.62
N GLY A 356 18.77 4.55 0.99
CA GLY A 356 19.64 4.85 2.14
C GLY A 356 19.04 4.57 3.52
N LEU A 357 17.99 3.76 3.61
CA LEU A 357 17.38 3.37 4.90
C LEU A 357 18.09 2.20 5.57
N VAL A 358 18.73 1.33 4.80
CA VAL A 358 19.56 0.24 5.29
C VAL A 358 20.89 0.21 4.51
N THR A 359 21.92 -0.31 5.12
CA THR A 359 23.23 -0.57 4.48
C THR A 359 23.17 -1.86 3.65
N GLU A 360 24.15 -2.07 2.76
CA GLU A 360 24.29 -3.31 1.99
C GLU A 360 24.47 -4.53 2.91
N SER A 361 25.23 -4.38 3.98
CA SER A 361 25.43 -5.44 4.99
C SER A 361 24.14 -5.77 5.71
N GLU A 362 23.35 -4.77 6.10
CA GLU A 362 22.05 -4.98 6.74
C GLU A 362 21.05 -5.64 5.78
N GLU A 363 20.96 -5.20 4.52
CA GLU A 363 20.15 -5.86 3.49
C GLU A 363 20.47 -7.35 3.40
N SER A 364 21.78 -7.68 3.24
CA SER A 364 22.24 -9.08 3.13
C SER A 364 21.84 -9.88 4.37
N ILE A 365 22.20 -9.42 5.57
CA ILE A 365 21.90 -10.14 6.82
C ILE A 365 20.40 -10.32 7.02
N LEU A 366 19.58 -9.29 6.79
CA LEU A 366 18.12 -9.38 6.95
C LEU A 366 17.51 -10.35 5.94
N GLY A 367 17.99 -10.34 4.70
CA GLY A 367 17.58 -11.30 3.67
C GLY A 367 17.93 -12.73 4.05
N ASP A 368 19.16 -12.97 4.50
CA ASP A 368 19.66 -14.29 4.87
C ASP A 368 18.93 -14.88 6.07
N VAL A 369 18.71 -14.10 7.13
CA VAL A 369 17.97 -14.57 8.31
C VAL A 369 16.48 -14.81 8.02
N PHE A 370 15.89 -14.02 7.10
CA PHE A 370 14.53 -14.25 6.64
C PHE A 370 14.42 -15.57 5.86
N LEU A 371 15.29 -15.80 4.88
CA LEU A 371 15.30 -17.03 4.08
C LEU A 371 15.64 -18.26 4.93
N THR A 372 16.59 -18.15 5.86
CA THR A 372 16.90 -19.20 6.83
C THR A 372 15.69 -19.53 7.72
N GLY A 373 14.97 -18.50 8.17
CA GLY A 373 13.73 -18.69 8.90
C GLY A 373 12.66 -19.41 8.08
N TYR A 374 12.48 -19.01 6.82
CA TYR A 374 11.57 -19.67 5.90
C TYR A 374 11.92 -21.16 5.68
N GLN A 375 13.20 -21.46 5.49
CA GLN A 375 13.69 -22.81 5.21
C GLN A 375 13.47 -23.80 6.36
N GLN A 376 13.19 -23.33 7.57
CA GLN A 376 12.89 -24.22 8.70
C GLN A 376 11.56 -24.96 8.56
N PHE A 377 10.60 -24.39 7.82
CA PHE A 377 9.25 -24.93 7.66
C PHE A 377 8.79 -25.02 6.19
N GLY A 378 9.54 -24.43 5.26
CA GLY A 378 9.25 -24.42 3.83
C GLY A 378 10.47 -24.75 3.01
N MET A 379 10.26 -25.18 1.77
CA MET A 379 11.32 -25.41 0.82
C MET A 379 11.61 -24.12 0.04
N LEU A 380 12.86 -23.69 0.01
CA LEU A 380 13.24 -22.52 -0.81
C LEU A 380 13.01 -22.81 -2.28
N PRO A 381 12.51 -21.82 -3.04
CA PRO A 381 12.44 -21.90 -4.50
C PRO A 381 13.81 -22.08 -5.12
N GLU A 382 13.82 -22.56 -6.37
CA GLU A 382 15.06 -22.61 -7.17
C GLU A 382 15.73 -21.22 -7.20
N PRO A 383 17.07 -21.14 -7.03
CA PRO A 383 17.77 -19.85 -6.97
C PRO A 383 17.49 -18.93 -8.17
N GLU A 384 17.29 -19.50 -9.34
CA GLU A 384 16.95 -18.73 -10.55
C GLU A 384 15.55 -18.15 -10.49
N SER A 385 14.57 -18.92 -10.00
CA SER A 385 13.20 -18.49 -9.78
C SER A 385 13.13 -17.35 -8.75
N LEU A 386 13.78 -17.52 -7.60
CA LEU A 386 13.83 -16.49 -6.56
C LEU A 386 14.46 -15.20 -7.08
N ARG A 387 15.57 -15.31 -7.82
CA ARG A 387 16.27 -14.15 -8.39
C ARG A 387 15.41 -13.44 -9.44
N TRP A 388 14.70 -14.19 -10.29
CA TRP A 388 13.79 -13.61 -11.25
C TRP A 388 12.64 -12.86 -10.56
N HIS A 389 12.02 -13.44 -9.51
CA HIS A 389 10.95 -12.80 -8.76
C HIS A 389 11.43 -11.57 -7.97
N LEU A 390 12.65 -11.61 -7.42
CA LEU A 390 13.30 -10.42 -6.84
C LEU A 390 13.44 -9.29 -7.87
N ALA A 391 13.97 -9.62 -9.05
CA ALA A 391 14.16 -8.66 -10.14
C ALA A 391 12.81 -8.09 -10.62
N ALA A 392 11.82 -8.95 -10.82
CA ALA A 392 10.47 -8.58 -11.21
C ALA A 392 9.79 -7.66 -10.18
N ALA A 393 9.91 -7.98 -8.89
CA ALA A 393 9.38 -7.15 -7.81
C ALA A 393 10.11 -5.81 -7.71
N LEU A 394 11.43 -5.79 -7.86
CA LEU A 394 12.21 -4.55 -7.86
C LEU A 394 11.77 -3.61 -9.00
N PHE A 395 11.48 -4.15 -10.19
CA PHE A 395 10.99 -3.41 -11.34
C PHE A 395 9.51 -3.01 -11.20
N ALA A 396 8.61 -4.01 -11.15
CA ALA A 396 7.17 -3.81 -11.29
C ALA A 396 6.48 -3.39 -9.98
N GLU A 397 7.13 -3.53 -8.82
CA GLU A 397 6.58 -3.03 -7.56
C GLU A 397 7.35 -1.80 -7.04
N ARG A 398 8.68 -1.83 -6.98
CA ARG A 398 9.45 -0.76 -6.32
C ARG A 398 9.71 0.41 -7.27
N ALA A 399 10.31 0.18 -8.43
CA ALA A 399 10.55 1.23 -9.43
C ALA A 399 9.23 1.81 -9.96
N PHE A 400 8.27 0.98 -10.34
CA PHE A 400 6.94 1.42 -10.79
C PHE A 400 6.19 2.19 -9.72
N ARG A 401 6.20 1.73 -8.44
CA ARG A 401 5.57 2.47 -7.34
C ARG A 401 6.30 3.77 -6.99
N ALA A 402 7.62 3.88 -7.23
CA ALA A 402 8.33 5.15 -7.06
C ALA A 402 7.76 6.22 -7.99
N VAL A 403 7.43 5.85 -9.23
CA VAL A 403 6.80 6.73 -10.22
C VAL A 403 5.33 6.98 -9.89
N THR A 404 4.53 5.93 -9.72
CA THR A 404 3.07 6.07 -9.54
C THR A 404 2.67 6.61 -8.15
N ARG A 405 3.58 6.66 -7.21
CA ARG A 405 3.42 7.29 -5.88
C ARG A 405 4.19 8.59 -5.77
N ILE A 406 4.95 8.96 -6.79
CA ILE A 406 5.83 10.14 -6.84
C ILE A 406 6.69 10.21 -5.58
N ARG A 407 7.43 9.13 -5.30
CA ARG A 407 8.34 9.04 -4.15
C ARG A 407 9.68 9.63 -4.52
N ILE A 408 10.00 10.80 -4.00
CA ILE A 408 11.21 11.56 -4.38
C ILE A 408 12.48 10.71 -4.26
N GLN A 409 12.72 10.04 -3.14
CA GLN A 409 13.89 9.18 -2.94
C GLN A 409 13.95 8.03 -3.97
N GLY A 410 12.81 7.39 -4.24
CA GLY A 410 12.72 6.33 -5.24
C GLY A 410 12.93 6.83 -6.66
N LEU A 411 12.48 8.05 -6.98
CA LEU A 411 12.70 8.69 -8.28
C LEU A 411 14.18 9.08 -8.47
N GLN A 412 14.87 9.47 -7.39
CA GLN A 412 16.29 9.79 -7.42
C GLN A 412 17.16 8.56 -7.73
N CYS A 413 16.85 7.41 -7.14
CA CYS A 413 17.59 6.16 -7.35
C CYS A 413 17.01 5.27 -8.46
N LEU A 414 16.07 5.78 -9.27
CA LEU A 414 15.42 4.98 -10.32
C LEU A 414 16.40 4.41 -11.37
N PRO A 415 17.42 5.16 -11.86
CA PRO A 415 18.43 4.61 -12.76
C PRO A 415 19.17 3.42 -12.14
N GLU A 416 19.62 3.55 -10.89
CA GLU A 416 20.35 2.52 -10.14
C GLU A 416 19.48 1.29 -9.89
N LEU A 417 18.19 1.49 -9.60
CA LEU A 417 17.21 0.39 -9.46
C LEU A 417 17.08 -0.41 -10.76
N LEU A 418 16.97 0.26 -11.92
CA LEU A 418 16.85 -0.41 -13.21
C LEU A 418 18.14 -1.15 -13.58
N MET A 419 19.31 -0.56 -13.34
CA MET A 419 20.61 -1.24 -13.54
C MET A 419 20.78 -2.45 -12.61
N ASP A 420 20.27 -2.37 -11.40
CA ASP A 420 20.33 -3.50 -10.45
C ASP A 420 19.45 -4.67 -10.90
N VAL A 421 18.27 -4.38 -11.47
CA VAL A 421 17.44 -5.40 -12.13
C VAL A 421 18.21 -6.10 -13.27
N GLN A 422 18.91 -5.34 -14.13
CA GLN A 422 19.74 -5.94 -15.20
C GLN A 422 20.83 -6.84 -14.63
N ARG A 423 21.54 -6.41 -13.57
CA ARG A 423 22.58 -7.23 -12.92
C ARG A 423 22.00 -8.54 -12.36
N LEU A 424 20.85 -8.48 -11.68
CA LEU A 424 20.17 -9.67 -11.16
C LEU A 424 19.83 -10.65 -12.29
N LEU A 425 19.39 -10.15 -13.44
CA LEU A 425 19.06 -10.99 -14.59
C LEU A 425 20.28 -11.50 -15.35
N ALA A 426 21.42 -10.80 -15.31
CA ALA A 426 22.64 -11.21 -15.96
C ALA A 426 23.46 -12.23 -15.15
N ALA A 427 23.30 -12.28 -13.83
CA ALA A 427 24.05 -13.17 -12.96
C ALA A 427 23.80 -14.64 -13.32
N LYS A 428 24.84 -15.38 -13.62
CA LYS A 428 24.78 -16.85 -13.80
C LYS A 428 24.68 -17.52 -12.43
N VAL A 429 23.98 -18.64 -12.37
CA VAL A 429 24.05 -19.53 -11.20
C VAL A 429 25.46 -20.15 -11.21
N GLU A 430 26.31 -19.76 -10.26
CA GLU A 430 27.49 -20.55 -9.98
C GLU A 430 27.03 -21.88 -9.40
N VAL A 431 27.08 -22.93 -10.18
CA VAL A 431 26.87 -24.29 -9.71
C VAL A 431 28.08 -24.60 -8.83
N SER A 432 27.90 -24.43 -7.52
CA SER A 432 28.85 -24.99 -6.54
C SER A 432 28.78 -26.51 -6.67
N HIS A 433 29.81 -27.10 -7.26
CA HIS A 433 30.02 -28.55 -7.32
C HIS A 433 30.44 -29.09 -5.95
#